data_a22d1d0f956e624e3bfadd7c6e036a1f
#
_entry.id   a22d1d0f956e624e3bfadd7c6e036a1f
#
_cell.length_a   1.000
_cell.length_b   1.000
_cell.length_c   1.000
_cell.angle_alpha   90.00
_cell.angle_beta   90.00
_cell.angle_gamma   90.00
#
_symmetry.space_group_name_H-M   'P 1'
#
loop_
_entity.id
_entity.type
_entity.pdbx_description
1 polymer ?
#
loop_
_entity_poly.entity_id
_entity_poly.type
_entity_poly.pdbx_seq_one_letter_code
_entity_poly.pdbx_strand_id
1 'polypeptide(L)'
;MSVAPRIIIIGAGLAGLACARALFRHGFSCTILDASDEIGGRVRTDRVDGFLLDRGFQVFLSGYPEATAVLDYSALRLQAFHPGALVRYAGRFHRVSDPFRRPQDALATAMSSIGSLRDKLTVLKLRQDALHRQLSTRAGGEAQTTLEALQAYGFSSAMQERFFRPFLGGVFLDQSLSTPCGVFEQVWAAFSCGAIALPQEGMGAIARQLAEEIPKSTIRLRASVARLDGGCVVLASGERLDSAAVVLATDYATAAALRGEPVPTDPGRRSLSLYFDAAAAPVRGPWLMINGDGQGPIGTASVLSEVSPAYAPAGRALIAVSLADQSTSDSPEWLPAVRRQLRDWFGRQAEDWRHLRTDCIDRALPPLSVLAVQNGVGRPRIRPGLYHCGDYCASGTLDGALRSGRQAAEAILADVDAL
;
A
#
# COMPACT_ATOMS: atom_id res chain seq x y z
N MET A 1 15.15 33.22 -26.34
CA MET A 1 14.17 32.40 -25.65
C MET A 1 14.94 31.33 -24.88
N SER A 2 14.98 31.41 -23.55
CA SER A 2 15.59 30.37 -22.71
C SER A 2 14.83 29.07 -22.93
N VAL A 3 15.51 28.00 -23.34
CA VAL A 3 14.90 26.67 -23.47
C VAL A 3 14.53 26.25 -22.07
N ALA A 4 13.24 25.97 -21.81
CA ALA A 4 12.78 25.49 -20.51
C ALA A 4 13.61 24.28 -20.07
N PRO A 5 14.01 24.20 -18.80
CA PRO A 5 14.87 23.12 -18.31
C PRO A 5 14.21 21.77 -18.54
N ARG A 6 14.92 20.85 -19.20
CA ARG A 6 14.40 19.51 -19.47
C ARG A 6 14.46 18.68 -18.19
N ILE A 7 13.30 18.43 -17.59
CA ILE A 7 13.16 17.60 -16.39
C ILE A 7 12.84 16.17 -16.81
N ILE A 8 13.59 15.19 -16.29
CA ILE A 8 13.33 13.76 -16.52
C ILE A 8 12.95 13.09 -15.20
N ILE A 9 11.80 12.41 -15.19
CA ILE A 9 11.31 11.62 -14.06
C ILE A 9 11.47 10.13 -14.42
N ILE A 10 12.17 9.37 -13.60
CA ILE A 10 12.42 7.94 -13.81
C ILE A 10 11.50 7.16 -12.88
N GLY A 11 10.46 6.55 -13.46
CA GLY A 11 9.38 5.82 -12.80
C GLY A 11 8.02 6.51 -12.94
N ALA A 12 7.04 5.79 -13.52
CA ALA A 12 5.64 6.22 -13.67
C ALA A 12 4.74 5.60 -12.57
N GLY A 13 5.29 5.33 -11.37
CA GLY A 13 4.54 5.01 -10.17
C GLY A 13 3.84 6.24 -9.59
N LEU A 14 3.08 6.08 -8.50
CA LEU A 14 2.31 7.19 -7.90
C LEU A 14 3.18 8.40 -7.55
N ALA A 15 4.39 8.18 -7.04
CA ALA A 15 5.31 9.27 -6.70
C ALA A 15 5.76 10.06 -7.93
N GLY A 16 6.15 9.38 -9.01
CA GLY A 16 6.55 10.01 -10.27
C GLY A 16 5.40 10.75 -10.94
N LEU A 17 4.21 10.17 -10.97
CA LEU A 17 2.99 10.79 -11.49
C LEU A 17 2.59 12.03 -10.66
N ALA A 18 2.66 11.95 -9.32
CA ALA A 18 2.39 13.10 -8.45
C ALA A 18 3.40 14.23 -8.66
N CYS A 19 4.69 13.92 -8.82
CA CYS A 19 5.73 14.87 -9.13
C CYS A 19 5.47 15.56 -10.48
N ALA A 20 5.23 14.78 -11.53
CA ALA A 20 4.94 15.31 -12.87
C ALA A 20 3.72 16.23 -12.88
N ARG A 21 2.61 15.76 -12.28
CA ARG A 21 1.37 16.54 -12.17
C ARG A 21 1.61 17.88 -11.45
N ALA A 22 2.37 17.87 -10.35
CA ALA A 22 2.71 19.10 -9.64
C ALA A 22 3.54 20.06 -10.52
N LEU A 23 4.54 19.56 -11.25
CA LEU A 23 5.33 20.37 -12.20
C LEU A 23 4.46 20.95 -13.31
N PHE A 24 3.57 20.15 -13.92
CA PHE A 24 2.67 20.65 -14.99
C PHE A 24 1.73 21.74 -14.49
N ARG A 25 1.20 21.63 -13.27
CA ARG A 25 0.35 22.68 -12.66
C ARG A 25 1.08 24.01 -12.46
N HIS A 26 2.41 23.98 -12.37
CA HIS A 26 3.26 25.17 -12.30
C HIS A 26 3.86 25.58 -13.68
N GLY A 27 3.36 25.00 -14.78
CA GLY A 27 3.78 25.36 -16.15
C GLY A 27 5.09 24.72 -16.61
N PHE A 28 5.65 23.77 -15.86
CA PHE A 28 6.88 23.07 -16.25
C PHE A 28 6.56 21.76 -16.99
N SER A 29 7.28 21.52 -18.08
CA SER A 29 7.21 20.26 -18.81
C SER A 29 8.25 19.27 -18.28
N CYS A 30 7.91 17.97 -18.28
CA CYS A 30 8.84 16.90 -17.96
C CYS A 30 8.66 15.70 -18.90
N THR A 31 9.62 14.79 -18.91
CA THR A 31 9.51 13.48 -19.56
C THR A 31 9.52 12.42 -18.49
N ILE A 32 8.54 11.52 -18.47
CA ILE A 32 8.47 10.38 -17.57
C ILE A 32 8.96 9.15 -18.33
N LEU A 33 9.92 8.42 -17.75
CA LEU A 33 10.46 7.16 -18.28
C LEU A 33 10.09 6.02 -17.36
N ASP A 34 9.48 4.97 -17.88
CA ASP A 34 9.18 3.76 -17.11
C ASP A 34 9.59 2.50 -17.89
N ALA A 35 10.17 1.55 -17.19
CA ALA A 35 10.60 0.28 -17.77
C ALA A 35 9.42 -0.65 -18.11
N SER A 36 8.28 -0.45 -17.45
CA SER A 36 7.09 -1.29 -17.62
C SER A 36 6.27 -0.89 -18.85
N ASP A 37 5.27 -1.70 -19.14
CA ASP A 37 4.34 -1.53 -20.27
C ASP A 37 3.14 -0.63 -19.92
N GLU A 38 2.99 -0.24 -18.64
CA GLU A 38 1.87 0.57 -18.16
C GLU A 38 2.30 1.41 -16.94
N ILE A 39 1.59 2.51 -16.69
CA ILE A 39 1.76 3.37 -15.53
C ILE A 39 1.25 2.73 -14.24
N GLY A 40 1.62 3.30 -13.07
CA GLY A 40 1.11 2.93 -11.75
C GLY A 40 2.10 2.17 -10.90
N GLY A 41 3.16 1.59 -11.49
CA GLY A 41 4.16 0.83 -10.75
C GLY A 41 3.54 -0.35 -9.99
N ARG A 42 3.56 -0.32 -8.64
CA ARG A 42 2.93 -1.34 -7.79
C ARG A 42 1.41 -1.21 -7.70
N VAL A 43 0.85 -0.04 -8.01
CA VAL A 43 -0.59 0.23 -7.96
C VAL A 43 -1.17 0.06 -9.35
N ARG A 44 -1.38 -1.18 -9.75
CA ARG A 44 -1.92 -1.58 -11.07
C ARG A 44 -3.04 -2.59 -10.90
N THR A 45 -3.95 -2.62 -11.87
CA THR A 45 -5.06 -3.57 -11.95
C THR A 45 -5.10 -4.18 -13.33
N ASP A 46 -5.03 -5.49 -13.41
CA ASP A 46 -5.15 -6.23 -14.67
C ASP A 46 -6.57 -6.79 -14.81
N ARG A 47 -7.05 -6.90 -16.05
CA ARG A 47 -8.32 -7.55 -16.34
C ARG A 47 -8.06 -8.96 -16.88
N VAL A 48 -8.53 -9.97 -16.14
CA VAL A 48 -8.33 -11.40 -16.48
C VAL A 48 -9.68 -12.10 -16.43
N ASP A 49 -10.12 -12.71 -17.52
CA ASP A 49 -11.41 -13.43 -17.65
C ASP A 49 -12.62 -12.60 -17.13
N GLY A 50 -12.59 -11.28 -17.29
CA GLY A 50 -13.62 -10.36 -16.80
C GLY A 50 -13.47 -9.94 -15.33
N PHE A 51 -12.54 -10.51 -14.58
CA PHE A 51 -12.19 -10.10 -13.22
C PHE A 51 -11.20 -8.92 -13.23
N LEU A 52 -11.30 -8.06 -12.22
CA LEU A 52 -10.27 -7.05 -11.93
C LEU A 52 -9.33 -7.63 -10.86
N LEU A 53 -8.07 -7.80 -11.22
CA LEU A 53 -7.04 -8.32 -10.33
C LEU A 53 -6.01 -7.23 -10.07
N ASP A 54 -6.02 -6.66 -8.87
CA ASP A 54 -4.96 -5.76 -8.45
C ASP A 54 -3.64 -6.52 -8.30
N ARG A 55 -2.52 -5.87 -8.57
CA ARG A 55 -1.21 -6.51 -8.42
C ARG A 55 -0.84 -6.58 -6.94
N GLY A 56 -1.17 -7.71 -6.32
CA GLY A 56 -1.16 -7.92 -4.88
C GLY A 56 -2.44 -7.44 -4.20
N PHE A 57 -2.79 -8.03 -3.06
CA PHE A 57 -3.96 -7.60 -2.29
C PHE A 57 -3.70 -6.22 -1.67
N GLN A 58 -4.36 -5.21 -2.18
CA GLN A 58 -4.22 -3.82 -1.78
C GLN A 58 -5.56 -3.25 -1.32
N VAL A 59 -5.50 -2.24 -0.47
CA VAL A 59 -6.64 -1.42 -0.08
C VAL A 59 -6.23 0.06 -0.07
N PHE A 60 -7.21 0.92 -0.26
CA PHE A 60 -7.05 2.37 -0.19
C PHE A 60 -7.65 2.91 1.11
N LEU A 61 -6.93 3.80 1.79
CA LEU A 61 -7.45 4.49 2.97
C LEU A 61 -7.92 5.89 2.57
N SER A 62 -9.22 6.12 2.62
CA SER A 62 -9.78 7.43 2.24
C SER A 62 -9.44 8.56 3.22
N GLY A 63 -8.90 8.23 4.40
CA GLY A 63 -8.40 9.18 5.38
C GLY A 63 -6.95 9.64 5.16
N TYR A 64 -6.30 9.24 4.09
CA TYR A 64 -4.98 9.72 3.74
C TYR A 64 -4.99 11.20 3.33
N PRO A 65 -4.25 12.08 4.02
CA PRO A 65 -4.36 13.52 3.82
C PRO A 65 -3.87 13.98 2.43
N GLU A 66 -2.76 13.45 1.95
CA GLU A 66 -2.24 13.82 0.63
C GLU A 66 -3.16 13.30 -0.49
N ALA A 67 -3.63 12.05 -0.36
CA ALA A 67 -4.58 11.48 -1.31
C ALA A 67 -5.89 12.28 -1.38
N THR A 68 -6.40 12.76 -0.23
CA THR A 68 -7.60 13.62 -0.19
C THR A 68 -7.38 14.96 -0.93
N ALA A 69 -6.17 15.49 -0.87
CA ALA A 69 -5.82 16.76 -1.52
C ALA A 69 -5.64 16.63 -3.05
N VAL A 70 -5.25 15.45 -3.54
CA VAL A 70 -4.85 15.30 -4.95
C VAL A 70 -5.78 14.41 -5.78
N LEU A 71 -6.64 13.59 -5.16
CA LEU A 71 -7.53 12.66 -5.86
C LEU A 71 -8.99 13.10 -5.78
N ASP A 72 -9.73 12.89 -6.85
CA ASP A 72 -11.20 12.99 -6.87
C ASP A 72 -11.80 11.63 -6.49
N TYR A 73 -12.26 11.51 -5.24
CA TYR A 73 -12.85 10.29 -4.72
C TYR A 73 -14.21 9.96 -5.36
N SER A 74 -14.93 10.98 -5.84
CA SER A 74 -16.21 10.75 -6.51
C SER A 74 -16.01 10.13 -7.89
N ALA A 75 -15.00 10.57 -8.63
CA ALA A 75 -14.61 9.95 -9.91
C ALA A 75 -14.05 8.53 -9.72
N LEU A 76 -13.32 8.26 -8.64
CA LEU A 76 -12.85 6.92 -8.29
C LEU A 76 -13.98 5.98 -7.85
N ARG A 77 -15.14 6.51 -7.46
CA ARG A 77 -16.30 5.74 -6.98
C ARG A 77 -15.91 4.73 -5.91
N LEU A 78 -15.26 5.22 -4.83
CA LEU A 78 -14.74 4.40 -3.76
C LEU A 78 -15.81 3.51 -3.13
N GLN A 79 -15.53 2.21 -3.06
CA GLN A 79 -16.39 1.18 -2.45
C GLN A 79 -15.78 0.77 -1.11
N ALA A 80 -16.50 1.05 -0.01
CA ALA A 80 -15.96 0.88 1.33
C ALA A 80 -16.15 -0.53 1.89
N PHE A 81 -15.13 -1.01 2.56
CA PHE A 81 -15.26 -2.15 3.48
C PHE A 81 -16.10 -1.77 4.70
N HIS A 82 -16.67 -2.77 5.36
CA HIS A 82 -17.21 -2.56 6.69
C HIS A 82 -16.12 -2.09 7.67
N PRO A 83 -16.42 -1.11 8.55
CA PRO A 83 -15.46 -0.62 9.54
C PRO A 83 -15.24 -1.65 10.66
N GLY A 84 -14.42 -2.63 10.38
CA GLY A 84 -14.10 -3.77 11.23
C GLY A 84 -13.56 -4.95 10.44
N ALA A 85 -13.48 -6.10 11.10
CA ALA A 85 -12.99 -7.34 10.50
C ALA A 85 -13.76 -8.56 11.01
N LEU A 86 -13.74 -9.62 10.23
CA LEU A 86 -14.06 -10.96 10.68
C LEU A 86 -12.77 -11.66 11.10
N VAL A 87 -12.61 -11.91 12.38
CA VAL A 87 -11.43 -12.55 12.95
C VAL A 87 -11.68 -14.05 13.05
N ARG A 88 -10.91 -14.85 12.31
CA ARG A 88 -10.93 -16.32 12.42
C ARG A 88 -10.24 -16.72 13.71
N TYR A 89 -10.97 -17.29 14.65
CA TYR A 89 -10.41 -17.78 15.91
C TYR A 89 -11.26 -18.92 16.48
N ALA A 90 -10.60 -19.96 16.99
CA ALA A 90 -11.23 -21.15 17.59
C ALA A 90 -12.31 -21.76 16.65
N GLY A 91 -11.99 -21.94 15.38
CA GLY A 91 -12.84 -22.62 14.41
C GLY A 91 -14.01 -21.82 13.86
N ARG A 92 -14.14 -20.53 14.17
CA ARG A 92 -15.23 -19.67 13.70
C ARG A 92 -14.78 -18.23 13.43
N PHE A 93 -15.59 -17.48 12.70
CA PHE A 93 -15.39 -16.04 12.51
C PHE A 93 -16.07 -15.25 13.63
N HIS A 94 -15.31 -14.36 14.26
CA HIS A 94 -15.78 -13.39 15.23
C HIS A 94 -15.83 -12.01 14.59
N ARG A 95 -16.97 -11.34 14.71
CA ARG A 95 -17.11 -9.98 14.22
C ARG A 95 -16.54 -8.99 15.23
N VAL A 96 -15.61 -8.16 14.77
CA VAL A 96 -15.01 -7.05 15.54
C VAL A 96 -15.17 -5.79 14.68
N SER A 97 -16.02 -4.87 15.11
CA SER A 97 -16.39 -3.66 14.36
C SER A 97 -16.22 -2.41 15.20
N ASP A 98 -16.03 -1.27 14.54
CA ASP A 98 -16.12 0.04 15.17
C ASP A 98 -17.58 0.31 15.60
N PRO A 99 -17.87 0.39 16.90
CA PRO A 99 -19.25 0.53 17.38
C PRO A 99 -19.89 1.88 17.02
N PHE A 100 -19.08 2.92 16.75
CA PHE A 100 -19.61 4.23 16.33
C PHE A 100 -20.04 4.23 14.87
N ARG A 101 -19.38 3.46 14.01
CA ARG A 101 -19.71 3.36 12.59
C ARG A 101 -20.69 2.23 12.29
N ARG A 102 -20.76 1.20 13.15
CA ARG A 102 -21.67 0.05 13.05
C ARG A 102 -22.25 -0.32 14.42
N PRO A 103 -23.19 0.47 14.95
CA PRO A 103 -23.78 0.24 16.27
C PRO A 103 -24.51 -1.11 16.36
N GLN A 104 -25.06 -1.64 15.25
CA GLN A 104 -25.66 -2.96 15.21
C GLN A 104 -24.68 -4.11 15.53
N ASP A 105 -23.37 -3.91 15.37
CA ASP A 105 -22.36 -4.92 15.66
C ASP A 105 -21.72 -4.75 17.06
N ALA A 106 -22.15 -3.73 17.83
CA ALA A 106 -21.56 -3.40 19.13
C ALA A 106 -21.64 -4.56 20.13
N LEU A 107 -22.81 -5.22 20.20
CA LEU A 107 -22.99 -6.37 21.10
C LEU A 107 -22.13 -7.55 20.68
N ALA A 108 -22.10 -7.89 19.39
CA ALA A 108 -21.28 -8.97 18.87
C ALA A 108 -19.77 -8.70 19.10
N THR A 109 -19.34 -7.45 18.93
CA THR A 109 -17.99 -7.00 19.22
C THR A 109 -17.68 -7.12 20.72
N ALA A 110 -18.58 -6.65 21.59
CA ALA A 110 -18.40 -6.72 23.04
C ALA A 110 -18.28 -8.18 23.54
N MET A 111 -19.08 -9.09 23.00
CA MET A 111 -19.12 -10.51 23.37
C MET A 111 -18.05 -11.34 22.66
N SER A 112 -17.33 -10.80 21.70
CA SER A 112 -16.29 -11.56 20.98
C SER A 112 -15.14 -11.95 21.90
N SER A 113 -14.58 -13.17 21.72
CA SER A 113 -13.39 -13.65 22.44
C SER A 113 -12.08 -13.00 21.93
N ILE A 114 -12.18 -12.01 21.07
CA ILE A 114 -11.05 -11.26 20.54
C ILE A 114 -10.74 -10.10 21.48
N GLY A 115 -9.81 -10.32 22.39
CA GLY A 115 -9.45 -9.36 23.43
C GLY A 115 -10.52 -9.19 24.53
N SER A 116 -10.15 -8.53 25.60
CA SER A 116 -11.01 -8.19 26.74
C SER A 116 -11.85 -6.93 26.46
N LEU A 117 -12.82 -6.65 27.35
CA LEU A 117 -13.56 -5.36 27.29
C LEU A 117 -12.62 -4.17 27.49
N ARG A 118 -11.60 -4.32 28.34
CA ARG A 118 -10.56 -3.28 28.53
C ARG A 118 -9.82 -3.02 27.23
N ASP A 119 -9.44 -4.05 26.47
CA ASP A 119 -8.79 -3.87 25.16
C ASP A 119 -9.68 -3.06 24.20
N LYS A 120 -10.97 -3.38 24.16
CA LYS A 120 -11.94 -2.69 23.29
C LYS A 120 -12.08 -1.19 23.64
N LEU A 121 -12.05 -0.85 24.92
CA LEU A 121 -12.01 0.54 25.38
C LEU A 121 -10.66 1.21 25.05
N THR A 122 -9.56 0.46 25.17
CA THR A 122 -8.23 0.97 24.83
C THR A 122 -8.10 1.30 23.33
N VAL A 123 -8.80 0.57 22.42
CA VAL A 123 -8.86 0.91 21.00
C VAL A 123 -9.44 2.30 20.77
N LEU A 124 -10.45 2.71 21.56
CA LEU A 124 -11.02 4.06 21.44
C LEU A 124 -10.02 5.15 21.82
N LYS A 125 -9.24 4.90 22.88
CA LYS A 125 -8.17 5.81 23.28
C LYS A 125 -7.06 5.87 22.22
N LEU A 126 -6.62 4.70 21.72
CA LEU A 126 -5.65 4.61 20.63
C LEU A 126 -6.10 5.40 19.40
N ARG A 127 -7.39 5.29 19.03
CA ARG A 127 -7.99 6.07 17.95
C ARG A 127 -7.89 7.57 18.21
N GLN A 128 -8.28 8.02 19.41
CA GLN A 128 -8.23 9.43 19.76
C GLN A 128 -6.80 9.97 19.71
N ASP A 129 -5.86 9.25 20.29
CA ASP A 129 -4.45 9.65 20.33
C ASP A 129 -3.83 9.70 18.91
N ALA A 130 -4.19 8.77 18.03
CA ALA A 130 -3.75 8.80 16.63
C ALA A 130 -4.27 10.05 15.90
N LEU A 131 -5.55 10.39 16.08
CA LEU A 131 -6.15 11.59 15.50
C LEU A 131 -5.44 12.89 15.96
N HIS A 132 -4.93 12.91 17.18
CA HIS A 132 -4.17 14.04 17.73
C HIS A 132 -2.65 13.93 17.54
N ARG A 133 -2.17 12.88 16.83
CA ARG A 133 -0.75 12.58 16.62
C ARG A 133 0.05 12.48 17.92
N GLN A 134 -0.48 11.76 18.89
CA GLN A 134 0.10 11.62 20.24
C GLN A 134 0.65 10.20 20.51
N LEU A 135 0.62 9.28 19.53
CA LEU A 135 1.09 7.91 19.73
C LEU A 135 2.59 7.87 20.03
N SER A 136 3.39 8.50 19.17
CA SER A 136 4.85 8.54 19.32
C SER A 136 5.29 9.20 20.62
N THR A 137 4.59 10.25 21.04
CA THR A 137 4.87 10.94 22.30
C THR A 137 4.58 10.07 23.53
N ARG A 138 3.48 9.30 23.49
CA ARG A 138 3.09 8.40 24.60
C ARG A 138 3.91 7.13 24.65
N ALA A 139 4.34 6.65 23.52
CA ALA A 139 5.10 5.42 23.39
C ALA A 139 6.61 5.58 23.69
N GLY A 140 7.11 6.80 23.98
CA GLY A 140 8.50 7.05 24.36
C GLY A 140 9.44 7.44 23.22
N GLY A 141 8.91 7.86 22.06
CA GLY A 141 9.66 8.49 20.98
C GLY A 141 9.71 7.71 19.67
N GLU A 142 10.39 8.29 18.69
CA GLU A 142 10.43 7.84 17.30
C GLU A 142 11.14 6.48 17.08
N ALA A 143 11.97 6.06 18.04
CA ALA A 143 12.72 4.80 17.95
C ALA A 143 11.88 3.55 18.29
N GLN A 144 10.62 3.73 18.73
CA GLN A 144 9.77 2.59 19.13
C GLN A 144 9.13 1.87 17.94
N THR A 145 8.97 0.57 18.12
CA THR A 145 8.23 -0.29 17.21
C THR A 145 6.71 -0.20 17.44
N THR A 146 5.94 -0.61 16.47
CA THR A 146 4.49 -0.77 16.59
C THR A 146 4.11 -1.71 17.75
N LEU A 147 4.84 -2.83 17.93
CA LEU A 147 4.59 -3.78 19.02
C LEU A 147 4.77 -3.13 20.39
N GLU A 148 5.89 -2.43 20.60
CA GLU A 148 6.17 -1.72 21.86
C GLU A 148 5.13 -0.64 22.14
N ALA A 149 4.66 0.07 21.12
CA ALA A 149 3.58 1.04 21.25
C ALA A 149 2.28 0.37 21.74
N LEU A 150 1.87 -0.75 21.12
CA LEU A 150 0.70 -1.51 21.55
C LEU A 150 0.82 -2.04 23.00
N GLN A 151 2.01 -2.48 23.41
CA GLN A 151 2.31 -2.91 24.78
C GLN A 151 2.20 -1.72 25.76
N ALA A 152 2.76 -0.56 25.40
CA ALA A 152 2.67 0.65 26.21
C ALA A 152 1.22 1.15 26.38
N TYR A 153 0.33 0.90 25.41
CA TYR A 153 -1.10 1.15 25.55
C TYR A 153 -1.79 0.17 26.51
N GLY A 154 -1.13 -0.94 26.89
CA GLY A 154 -1.64 -1.95 27.81
C GLY A 154 -2.62 -2.92 27.15
N PHE A 155 -2.52 -3.17 25.85
CA PHE A 155 -3.28 -4.23 25.19
C PHE A 155 -2.85 -5.59 25.69
N SER A 156 -3.83 -6.48 25.93
CA SER A 156 -3.57 -7.87 26.31
C SER A 156 -2.86 -8.62 25.18
N SER A 157 -2.08 -9.66 25.52
CA SER A 157 -1.47 -10.55 24.53
C SER A 157 -2.51 -11.16 23.60
N ALA A 158 -3.72 -11.48 24.12
CA ALA A 158 -4.81 -11.99 23.30
C ALA A 158 -5.23 -10.99 22.20
N MET A 159 -5.35 -9.70 22.52
CA MET A 159 -5.68 -8.67 21.54
C MET A 159 -4.55 -8.44 20.56
N GLN A 160 -3.29 -8.45 21.04
CA GLN A 160 -2.12 -8.31 20.19
C GLN A 160 -2.02 -9.46 19.18
N GLU A 161 -2.14 -10.73 19.62
CA GLU A 161 -1.95 -11.88 18.75
C GLU A 161 -3.16 -12.16 17.84
N ARG A 162 -4.39 -11.98 18.34
CA ARG A 162 -5.60 -12.36 17.59
C ARG A 162 -6.12 -11.28 16.66
N PHE A 163 -5.78 -10.01 16.91
CA PHE A 163 -6.25 -8.89 16.11
C PHE A 163 -5.12 -8.06 15.51
N PHE A 164 -4.28 -7.44 16.34
CA PHE A 164 -3.30 -6.48 15.83
C PHE A 164 -2.24 -7.13 14.95
N ARG A 165 -1.69 -8.26 15.35
CA ARG A 165 -0.66 -8.95 14.56
C ARG A 165 -1.15 -9.38 13.18
N PRO A 166 -2.26 -10.12 13.02
CA PRO A 166 -2.74 -10.48 11.69
C PRO A 166 -3.23 -9.27 10.88
N PHE A 167 -3.78 -8.23 11.52
CA PHE A 167 -4.25 -7.03 10.83
C PHE A 167 -3.09 -6.15 10.38
N LEU A 168 -2.27 -5.67 11.31
CA LEU A 168 -1.15 -4.78 11.02
C LEU A 168 -0.02 -5.52 10.30
N GLY A 169 0.20 -6.79 10.62
CA GLY A 169 1.14 -7.65 9.89
C GLY A 169 0.80 -7.80 8.42
N GLY A 170 -0.49 -7.76 8.06
CA GLY A 170 -0.94 -7.69 6.67
C GLY A 170 -0.72 -6.30 6.05
N VAL A 171 -0.95 -5.23 6.81
CA VAL A 171 -0.78 -3.84 6.34
C VAL A 171 0.70 -3.51 6.11
N PHE A 172 1.57 -3.90 7.04
CA PHE A 172 3.00 -3.57 7.00
C PHE A 172 3.86 -4.67 6.38
N LEU A 173 3.27 -5.80 6.01
CA LEU A 173 3.98 -7.02 5.58
C LEU A 173 5.08 -7.40 6.59
N ASP A 174 4.76 -7.24 7.88
CA ASP A 174 5.67 -7.40 9.01
C ASP A 174 4.95 -8.03 10.21
N GLN A 175 5.01 -9.35 10.30
CA GLN A 175 4.38 -10.09 11.39
C GLN A 175 5.04 -9.87 12.75
N SER A 176 6.27 -9.36 12.78
CA SER A 176 6.95 -9.01 14.05
C SER A 176 6.43 -7.70 14.65
N LEU A 177 5.72 -6.87 13.85
CA LEU A 177 5.29 -5.51 14.20
C LEU A 177 6.47 -4.61 14.59
N SER A 178 7.63 -4.80 13.95
CA SER A 178 8.83 -3.98 14.13
C SER A 178 8.77 -2.65 13.35
N THR A 179 7.73 -2.45 12.55
CA THR A 179 7.46 -1.19 11.84
C THR A 179 7.48 -0.01 12.82
N PRO A 180 8.17 1.11 12.48
CA PRO A 180 8.27 2.26 13.35
C PRO A 180 6.91 2.82 13.80
N CYS A 181 6.80 3.21 15.08
CA CYS A 181 5.57 3.74 15.67
C CYS A 181 5.00 4.94 14.89
N GLY A 182 5.85 5.83 14.35
CA GLY A 182 5.40 6.96 13.54
C GLY A 182 4.66 6.55 12.26
N VAL A 183 5.06 5.44 11.62
CA VAL A 183 4.33 4.87 10.46
C VAL A 183 2.99 4.30 10.91
N PHE A 184 2.98 3.54 12.00
CA PHE A 184 1.75 3.02 12.59
C PHE A 184 0.77 4.15 12.95
N GLU A 185 1.25 5.24 13.56
CA GLU A 185 0.44 6.41 13.89
C GLU A 185 -0.26 7.01 12.66
N GLN A 186 0.48 7.23 11.58
CA GLN A 186 -0.07 7.78 10.33
C GLN A 186 -1.14 6.87 9.73
N VAL A 187 -0.87 5.57 9.66
CA VAL A 187 -1.79 4.58 9.11
C VAL A 187 -3.03 4.44 10.00
N TRP A 188 -2.85 4.38 11.32
CA TRP A 188 -3.96 4.28 12.28
C TRP A 188 -4.84 5.53 12.29
N ALA A 189 -4.24 6.71 12.13
CA ALA A 189 -4.97 7.97 11.95
C ALA A 189 -5.82 7.92 10.67
N ALA A 190 -5.25 7.46 9.55
CA ALA A 190 -5.98 7.32 8.28
C ALA A 190 -7.16 6.33 8.39
N PHE A 191 -7.01 5.19 9.08
CA PHE A 191 -8.11 4.27 9.41
C PHE A 191 -9.19 4.95 10.27
N SER A 192 -8.75 5.82 11.18
CA SER A 192 -9.65 6.50 12.13
C SER A 192 -10.47 7.63 11.48
N CYS A 193 -9.87 8.36 10.53
CA CYS A 193 -10.50 9.46 9.80
C CYS A 193 -11.37 9.01 8.64
N GLY A 194 -10.93 7.97 7.92
CA GLY A 194 -11.53 7.53 6.68
C GLY A 194 -12.05 6.09 6.70
N ALA A 195 -12.35 5.58 5.52
CA ALA A 195 -12.74 4.19 5.29
C ALA A 195 -11.59 3.43 4.61
N ILE A 196 -11.54 2.12 4.84
CA ILE A 196 -10.85 1.18 3.96
C ILE A 196 -11.74 1.02 2.74
N ALA A 197 -11.20 1.19 1.54
CA ALA A 197 -11.99 1.17 0.32
C ALA A 197 -11.21 0.60 -0.87
N LEU A 198 -11.92 0.32 -1.95
CA LEU A 198 -11.38 0.03 -3.27
C LEU A 198 -11.98 1.01 -4.28
N PRO A 199 -11.20 1.56 -5.23
CA PRO A 199 -11.79 2.20 -6.40
C PRO A 199 -12.61 1.19 -7.20
N GLN A 200 -13.75 1.60 -7.75
CA GLN A 200 -14.65 0.69 -8.49
C GLN A 200 -13.95 -0.01 -9.66
N GLU A 201 -13.03 0.66 -10.33
CA GLU A 201 -12.27 0.15 -11.50
C GLU A 201 -10.90 -0.45 -11.11
N GLY A 202 -10.72 -0.85 -9.86
CA GLY A 202 -9.46 -1.37 -9.33
C GLY A 202 -8.49 -0.29 -8.87
N MET A 203 -7.49 -0.69 -8.11
CA MET A 203 -6.48 0.23 -7.54
C MET A 203 -5.73 1.04 -8.61
N GLY A 204 -5.52 0.47 -9.80
CA GLY A 204 -4.90 1.15 -10.94
C GLY A 204 -5.64 2.41 -11.42
N ALA A 205 -6.92 2.58 -11.06
CA ALA A 205 -7.66 3.81 -11.36
C ALA A 205 -7.03 5.05 -10.72
N ILE A 206 -6.35 4.89 -9.58
CA ILE A 206 -5.64 5.98 -8.90
C ILE A 206 -4.51 6.52 -9.79
N ALA A 207 -3.70 5.64 -10.35
CA ALA A 207 -2.60 6.03 -11.23
C ALA A 207 -3.13 6.66 -12.53
N ARG A 208 -4.21 6.10 -13.11
CA ARG A 208 -4.85 6.66 -14.30
C ARG A 208 -5.37 8.06 -14.05
N GLN A 209 -6.05 8.30 -12.93
CA GLN A 209 -6.55 9.63 -12.57
C GLN A 209 -5.42 10.65 -12.39
N LEU A 210 -4.32 10.29 -11.74
CA LEU A 210 -3.15 11.18 -11.63
C LEU A 210 -2.57 11.52 -13.00
N ALA A 211 -2.60 10.60 -13.95
CA ALA A 211 -2.06 10.78 -15.28
C ALA A 211 -2.98 11.58 -16.22
N GLU A 212 -4.26 11.80 -15.89
CA GLU A 212 -5.22 12.53 -16.74
C GLU A 212 -4.78 13.98 -17.01
N GLU A 213 -4.12 14.63 -16.05
CA GLU A 213 -3.60 15.99 -16.17
C GLU A 213 -2.22 16.05 -16.86
N ILE A 214 -1.62 14.89 -17.17
CA ILE A 214 -0.29 14.78 -17.76
C ILE A 214 -0.42 14.49 -19.25
N PRO A 215 0.17 15.29 -20.16
CA PRO A 215 0.13 15.00 -21.58
C PRO A 215 0.71 13.60 -21.89
N LYS A 216 -0.05 12.77 -22.60
CA LYS A 216 0.34 11.38 -22.89
C LYS A 216 1.69 11.29 -23.62
N SER A 217 2.04 12.27 -24.44
CA SER A 217 3.32 12.32 -25.17
C SER A 217 4.55 12.45 -24.26
N THR A 218 4.36 12.80 -22.99
CA THR A 218 5.45 12.96 -22.03
C THR A 218 5.78 11.66 -21.30
N ILE A 219 4.91 10.65 -21.37
CA ILE A 219 5.11 9.33 -20.70
C ILE A 219 5.66 8.36 -21.74
N ARG A 220 6.88 7.87 -21.49
CA ARG A 220 7.56 6.86 -22.32
C ARG A 220 7.64 5.57 -21.53
N LEU A 221 6.77 4.62 -21.85
CA LEU A 221 6.78 3.26 -21.33
C LEU A 221 7.81 2.39 -22.08
N ARG A 222 8.18 1.25 -21.51
CA ARG A 222 9.22 0.35 -22.02
C ARG A 222 10.56 1.07 -22.24
N ALA A 223 10.80 2.11 -21.45
CA ALA A 223 11.99 2.98 -21.50
C ALA A 223 12.84 2.78 -20.23
N SER A 224 13.47 1.61 -20.13
CA SER A 224 14.33 1.26 -18.99
C SER A 224 15.57 2.13 -18.97
N VAL A 225 15.84 2.80 -17.83
CA VAL A 225 17.04 3.59 -17.61
C VAL A 225 18.15 2.67 -17.08
N ALA A 226 19.31 2.66 -17.78
CA ALA A 226 20.45 1.86 -17.39
C ALA A 226 21.36 2.58 -16.39
N ARG A 227 21.63 3.88 -16.57
CA ARG A 227 22.51 4.68 -15.70
C ARG A 227 22.31 6.18 -15.89
N LEU A 228 22.83 6.93 -14.93
CA LEU A 228 23.00 8.38 -15.04
C LEU A 228 24.46 8.70 -15.38
N ASP A 229 24.68 9.64 -16.27
CA ASP A 229 26.01 9.98 -16.77
C ASP A 229 26.13 11.52 -16.95
N GLY A 230 26.62 12.23 -15.93
CA GLY A 230 26.95 13.64 -16.00
C GLY A 230 25.81 14.59 -16.44
N GLY A 231 24.58 14.39 -15.94
CA GLY A 231 23.39 15.18 -16.34
C GLY A 231 22.66 14.59 -17.55
N CYS A 232 23.08 13.43 -18.04
CA CYS A 232 22.44 12.67 -19.09
C CYS A 232 21.84 11.39 -18.54
N VAL A 233 20.61 11.06 -18.93
CA VAL A 233 19.94 9.78 -18.65
C VAL A 233 20.19 8.85 -19.83
N VAL A 234 20.77 7.66 -19.54
CA VAL A 234 21.08 6.64 -20.56
C VAL A 234 20.11 5.50 -20.45
N LEU A 235 19.35 5.24 -21.49
CA LEU A 235 18.42 4.11 -21.57
C LEU A 235 19.17 2.78 -21.83
N ALA A 236 18.53 1.66 -21.50
CA ALA A 236 19.03 0.33 -21.82
C ALA A 236 19.17 0.10 -23.33
N SER A 237 18.44 0.85 -24.17
CA SER A 237 18.58 0.86 -25.64
C SER A 237 19.85 1.55 -26.14
N GLY A 238 20.58 2.27 -25.27
CA GLY A 238 21.71 3.11 -25.63
C GLY A 238 21.31 4.58 -25.94
N GLU A 239 20.05 4.91 -26.01
CA GLU A 239 19.57 6.29 -26.20
C GLU A 239 20.04 7.17 -25.03
N ARG A 240 20.52 8.37 -25.36
CA ARG A 240 20.97 9.37 -24.38
C ARG A 240 20.03 10.56 -24.36
N LEU A 241 19.60 10.97 -23.19
CA LEU A 241 18.66 12.07 -22.98
C LEU A 241 19.30 13.08 -22.04
N ASP A 242 19.62 14.27 -22.56
CA ASP A 242 20.12 15.38 -21.75
C ASP A 242 19.03 15.91 -20.82
N SER A 243 19.39 16.23 -19.58
CA SER A 243 18.47 16.75 -18.57
C SER A 243 19.12 17.84 -17.73
N ALA A 244 18.36 18.86 -17.38
CA ALA A 244 18.73 19.86 -16.39
C ALA A 244 18.42 19.37 -14.98
N ALA A 245 17.41 18.53 -14.83
CA ALA A 245 17.02 17.90 -13.57
C ALA A 245 16.54 16.46 -13.78
N VAL A 246 16.89 15.56 -12.87
CA VAL A 246 16.46 14.16 -12.82
C VAL A 246 15.78 13.89 -11.51
N VAL A 247 14.61 13.25 -11.56
CA VAL A 247 13.89 12.73 -10.39
C VAL A 247 13.91 11.20 -10.41
N LEU A 248 14.49 10.59 -9.39
CA LEU A 248 14.44 9.14 -9.18
C LEU A 248 13.13 8.81 -8.45
N ALA A 249 12.14 8.31 -9.19
CA ALA A 249 10.82 7.93 -8.68
C ALA A 249 10.58 6.41 -8.73
N THR A 250 11.65 5.64 -8.71
CA THR A 250 11.66 4.18 -8.70
C THR A 250 11.58 3.63 -7.28
N ASP A 251 11.60 2.31 -7.11
CA ASP A 251 11.84 1.68 -5.82
C ASP A 251 13.23 2.02 -5.25
N TYR A 252 13.38 1.83 -3.93
CA TYR A 252 14.59 2.21 -3.20
C TYR A 252 15.87 1.58 -3.77
N ALA A 253 15.82 0.28 -4.09
CA ALA A 253 17.02 -0.43 -4.59
C ALA A 253 17.42 0.06 -5.98
N THR A 254 16.45 0.27 -6.87
CA THR A 254 16.71 0.83 -8.21
C THR A 254 17.22 2.27 -8.11
N ALA A 255 16.66 3.08 -7.21
CA ALA A 255 17.15 4.44 -6.98
C ALA A 255 18.59 4.45 -6.45
N ALA A 256 18.96 3.56 -5.53
CA ALA A 256 20.33 3.40 -5.02
C ALA A 256 21.30 2.99 -6.14
N ALA A 257 20.94 1.99 -6.95
CA ALA A 257 21.74 1.55 -8.09
C ALA A 257 21.99 2.67 -9.10
N LEU A 258 20.96 3.47 -9.44
CA LEU A 258 21.10 4.60 -10.36
C LEU A 258 21.98 5.74 -9.79
N ARG A 259 22.10 5.84 -8.46
CA ARG A 259 23.03 6.77 -7.79
C ARG A 259 24.46 6.23 -7.70
N GLY A 260 24.68 4.96 -8.06
CA GLY A 260 25.96 4.28 -7.86
C GLY A 260 26.24 3.93 -6.39
N GLU A 261 25.20 3.87 -5.56
CA GLU A 261 25.27 3.47 -4.16
C GLU A 261 25.13 1.94 -4.03
N PRO A 262 25.67 1.34 -2.97
CA PRO A 262 25.42 -0.07 -2.69
C PRO A 262 23.93 -0.34 -2.56
N VAL A 263 23.45 -1.38 -3.25
CA VAL A 263 22.07 -1.84 -3.08
C VAL A 263 21.93 -2.39 -1.66
N PRO A 264 20.89 -1.99 -0.90
CA PRO A 264 20.68 -2.46 0.45
C PRO A 264 20.60 -3.99 0.52
N THR A 265 21.18 -4.57 1.54
CA THR A 265 21.10 -6.02 1.82
C THR A 265 19.69 -6.45 2.21
N ASP A 266 18.91 -5.56 2.87
CA ASP A 266 17.49 -5.76 3.11
C ASP A 266 16.72 -5.35 1.83
N PRO A 267 16.09 -6.30 1.12
CA PRO A 267 15.36 -5.99 -0.11
C PRO A 267 14.03 -5.26 0.14
N GLY A 268 13.63 -5.09 1.40
CA GLY A 268 12.30 -4.65 1.80
C GLY A 268 11.33 -5.80 2.05
N ARG A 269 10.05 -5.49 2.04
CA ARG A 269 9.00 -6.48 2.32
C ARG A 269 8.40 -7.02 1.04
N ARG A 270 8.22 -8.32 1.00
CA ARG A 270 7.61 -9.07 -0.09
C ARG A 270 6.10 -9.23 0.16
N SER A 271 5.30 -9.30 -0.89
CA SER A 271 3.87 -9.64 -0.81
C SER A 271 3.56 -10.84 -1.70
N LEU A 272 2.80 -11.80 -1.16
CA LEU A 272 2.29 -12.95 -1.90
C LEU A 272 0.77 -13.00 -1.75
N SER A 273 0.07 -12.85 -2.87
CA SER A 273 -1.39 -12.80 -2.92
C SER A 273 -1.94 -13.74 -3.98
N LEU A 274 -3.09 -14.36 -3.69
CA LEU A 274 -3.77 -15.27 -4.58
C LEU A 274 -5.19 -14.80 -4.84
N TYR A 275 -5.66 -15.06 -6.05
CA TYR A 275 -7.02 -14.78 -6.47
C TYR A 275 -7.74 -16.05 -6.87
N PHE A 276 -8.97 -16.22 -6.36
CA PHE A 276 -9.83 -17.35 -6.67
C PHE A 276 -11.18 -16.86 -7.18
N ASP A 277 -11.67 -17.57 -8.19
CA ASP A 277 -12.99 -17.44 -8.77
C ASP A 277 -13.91 -18.48 -8.13
N ALA A 278 -15.04 -18.04 -7.57
CA ALA A 278 -16.06 -18.90 -6.96
C ALA A 278 -17.44 -18.65 -7.57
N ALA A 279 -18.29 -19.67 -7.56
CA ALA A 279 -19.67 -19.58 -8.05
C ALA A 279 -20.55 -18.66 -7.17
N ALA A 280 -20.20 -18.51 -5.87
CA ALA A 280 -20.88 -17.62 -4.93
C ALA A 280 -19.92 -17.14 -3.86
N ALA A 281 -20.25 -15.99 -3.26
CA ALA A 281 -19.48 -15.44 -2.14
C ALA A 281 -19.65 -16.34 -0.90
N PRO A 282 -18.53 -16.85 -0.32
CA PRO A 282 -18.59 -17.67 0.90
C PRO A 282 -18.97 -16.86 2.14
N VAL A 283 -18.77 -15.56 2.10
CA VAL A 283 -19.15 -14.59 3.15
C VAL A 283 -19.82 -13.40 2.48
N ARG A 284 -20.98 -13.01 2.97
CA ARG A 284 -21.71 -11.85 2.46
C ARG A 284 -21.25 -10.54 3.12
N GLY A 285 -21.18 -9.50 2.32
CA GLY A 285 -20.80 -8.15 2.70
C GLY A 285 -19.29 -7.87 2.60
N PRO A 286 -18.91 -6.60 2.57
CA PRO A 286 -17.56 -6.13 2.31
C PRO A 286 -16.65 -6.27 3.55
N TRP A 287 -16.31 -7.48 3.94
CA TRP A 287 -15.50 -7.77 5.11
C TRP A 287 -14.04 -8.05 4.76
N LEU A 288 -13.14 -7.46 5.54
CA LEU A 288 -11.80 -8.00 5.69
C LEU A 288 -11.84 -9.19 6.67
N MET A 289 -11.28 -10.31 6.29
CA MET A 289 -11.11 -11.49 7.14
C MET A 289 -9.64 -11.60 7.54
N ILE A 290 -9.36 -11.82 8.83
CA ILE A 290 -8.01 -11.92 9.36
C ILE A 290 -7.83 -13.20 10.18
N ASN A 291 -6.63 -13.74 10.17
CA ASN A 291 -6.27 -15.01 10.82
C ASN A 291 -5.86 -14.80 12.27
N GLY A 292 -6.82 -14.77 13.17
CA GLY A 292 -6.57 -14.64 14.62
C GLY A 292 -6.11 -15.92 15.31
N ASP A 293 -6.19 -17.09 14.64
CA ASP A 293 -5.60 -18.34 15.14
C ASP A 293 -4.09 -18.38 14.95
N GLY A 294 -3.55 -17.60 13.99
CA GLY A 294 -2.13 -17.61 13.64
C GLY A 294 -1.65 -18.92 13.03
N GLN A 295 -2.57 -19.80 12.62
CA GLN A 295 -2.25 -21.11 12.04
C GLN A 295 -2.44 -21.09 10.52
N GLY A 296 -1.55 -21.79 9.80
CA GLY A 296 -1.58 -21.88 8.34
C GLY A 296 -1.05 -20.63 7.63
N PRO A 297 -0.93 -20.69 6.29
CA PRO A 297 -0.28 -19.65 5.51
C PRO A 297 -1.12 -18.36 5.31
N ILE A 298 -2.45 -18.43 5.40
CA ILE A 298 -3.33 -17.27 5.13
C ILE A 298 -3.24 -16.28 6.28
N GLY A 299 -2.83 -15.05 6.00
CA GLY A 299 -2.89 -13.91 6.93
C GLY A 299 -4.23 -13.19 6.84
N THR A 300 -4.62 -12.80 5.62
CA THR A 300 -5.86 -12.08 5.36
C THR A 300 -6.58 -12.63 4.14
N ALA A 301 -7.89 -12.44 4.09
CA ALA A 301 -8.71 -12.75 2.92
C ALA A 301 -9.85 -11.73 2.79
N SER A 302 -10.41 -11.60 1.59
CA SER A 302 -11.63 -10.81 1.33
C SER A 302 -12.34 -11.32 0.10
N VAL A 303 -13.66 -11.14 0.06
CA VAL A 303 -14.46 -11.29 -1.15
C VAL A 303 -14.57 -9.93 -1.82
N LEU A 304 -13.67 -9.64 -2.77
CA LEU A 304 -13.55 -8.32 -3.38
C LEU A 304 -14.81 -7.91 -4.16
N SER A 305 -15.52 -8.88 -4.75
CA SER A 305 -16.81 -8.64 -5.42
C SER A 305 -17.94 -8.27 -4.45
N GLU A 306 -17.84 -8.55 -3.16
CA GLU A 306 -18.75 -8.06 -2.13
C GLU A 306 -18.40 -6.62 -1.69
N VAL A 307 -17.17 -6.19 -1.92
CA VAL A 307 -16.76 -4.79 -1.72
C VAL A 307 -17.15 -3.96 -2.93
N SER A 308 -16.77 -4.40 -4.12
CA SER A 308 -17.12 -3.76 -5.38
C SER A 308 -17.57 -4.81 -6.40
N PRO A 309 -18.85 -4.81 -6.81
CA PRO A 309 -19.34 -5.76 -7.80
C PRO A 309 -18.59 -5.74 -9.14
N ALA A 310 -17.92 -4.63 -9.48
CA ALA A 310 -17.12 -4.52 -10.70
C ALA A 310 -15.87 -5.41 -10.72
N TYR A 311 -15.46 -5.96 -9.58
CA TYR A 311 -14.29 -6.84 -9.49
C TYR A 311 -14.52 -8.24 -10.05
N ALA A 312 -15.76 -8.66 -10.27
CA ALA A 312 -16.07 -9.97 -10.84
C ALA A 312 -17.17 -9.88 -11.90
N PRO A 313 -17.22 -10.82 -12.84
CA PRO A 313 -18.36 -11.00 -13.74
C PRO A 313 -19.66 -11.25 -12.96
N ALA A 314 -20.80 -10.88 -13.54
CA ALA A 314 -22.10 -11.12 -12.93
C ALA A 314 -22.30 -12.60 -12.56
N GLY A 315 -22.76 -12.85 -11.32
CA GLY A 315 -22.97 -14.20 -10.80
C GLY A 315 -21.68 -14.93 -10.37
N ARG A 316 -20.53 -14.27 -10.35
CA ARG A 316 -19.28 -14.82 -9.85
C ARG A 316 -18.81 -14.04 -8.61
N ALA A 317 -17.94 -14.68 -7.83
CA ALA A 317 -17.30 -14.04 -6.68
C ALA A 317 -15.77 -14.12 -6.82
N LEU A 318 -15.11 -12.99 -6.56
CA LEU A 318 -13.64 -12.90 -6.51
C LEU A 318 -13.17 -12.93 -5.06
N ILE A 319 -12.42 -13.96 -4.71
CA ILE A 319 -11.79 -14.08 -3.40
C ILE A 319 -10.30 -13.74 -3.54
N ALA A 320 -9.84 -12.75 -2.76
CA ALA A 320 -8.42 -12.43 -2.61
C ALA A 320 -7.91 -12.99 -1.27
N VAL A 321 -6.70 -13.51 -1.30
CA VAL A 321 -5.99 -14.08 -0.14
C VAL A 321 -4.59 -13.51 -0.11
N SER A 322 -4.12 -13.05 1.06
CA SER A 322 -2.73 -12.65 1.28
C SER A 322 -2.09 -13.57 2.33
N LEU A 323 -0.85 -13.97 2.07
CA LEU A 323 -0.14 -14.85 2.98
C LEU A 323 0.48 -14.06 4.15
N ALA A 324 0.48 -14.66 5.34
CA ALA A 324 1.09 -14.08 6.53
C ALA A 324 2.61 -14.11 6.47
N ASP A 325 3.18 -15.26 6.05
CA ASP A 325 4.61 -15.43 5.86
C ASP A 325 4.94 -15.40 4.36
N GLN A 326 5.73 -14.42 3.98
CA GLN A 326 6.11 -14.14 2.61
C GLN A 326 7.37 -14.91 2.17
N SER A 327 8.06 -15.59 3.11
CA SER A 327 9.29 -16.34 2.83
C SER A 327 9.01 -17.70 2.17
N THR A 328 7.78 -18.18 2.22
CA THR A 328 7.38 -19.55 1.82
C THR A 328 7.17 -19.73 0.32
N SER A 329 7.33 -18.69 -0.50
CA SER A 329 6.98 -18.72 -1.94
C SER A 329 7.81 -19.68 -2.81
N ASP A 330 8.97 -20.12 -2.31
CA ASP A 330 9.87 -20.98 -3.07
C ASP A 330 9.58 -22.49 -2.86
N SER A 331 8.62 -22.82 -1.98
CA SER A 331 8.20 -24.19 -1.73
C SER A 331 6.94 -24.52 -2.55
N PRO A 332 6.87 -25.64 -3.29
CA PRO A 332 5.67 -26.03 -4.01
C PRO A 332 4.47 -26.38 -3.10
N GLU A 333 4.71 -26.49 -1.79
CA GLU A 333 3.72 -26.89 -0.77
C GLU A 333 2.75 -25.77 -0.34
N TRP A 334 3.05 -24.50 -0.63
CA TRP A 334 2.24 -23.39 -0.12
C TRP A 334 0.82 -23.35 -0.70
N LEU A 335 0.62 -23.62 -2.00
CA LEU A 335 -0.72 -23.60 -2.62
C LEU A 335 -1.63 -24.72 -2.07
N PRO A 336 -1.18 -25.99 -1.95
CA PRO A 336 -1.93 -27.01 -1.22
C PRO A 336 -2.28 -26.63 0.23
N ALA A 337 -1.36 -25.97 0.95
CA ALA A 337 -1.61 -25.51 2.32
C ALA A 337 -2.68 -24.39 2.37
N VAL A 338 -2.64 -23.43 1.44
CA VAL A 338 -3.68 -22.42 1.27
C VAL A 338 -5.04 -23.05 1.00
N ARG A 339 -5.13 -24.02 0.07
CA ARG A 339 -6.38 -24.71 -0.23
C ARG A 339 -6.95 -25.50 0.97
N ARG A 340 -6.10 -26.15 1.76
CA ARG A 340 -6.53 -26.81 3.01
C ARG A 340 -7.12 -25.78 3.98
N GLN A 341 -6.45 -24.64 4.19
CA GLN A 341 -6.93 -23.60 5.11
C GLN A 341 -8.22 -22.92 4.59
N LEU A 342 -8.35 -22.70 3.27
CA LEU A 342 -9.60 -22.18 2.67
C LEU A 342 -10.76 -23.16 2.89
N ARG A 343 -10.52 -24.47 2.79
CA ARG A 343 -11.50 -25.49 3.11
C ARG A 343 -11.88 -25.47 4.61
N ASP A 344 -10.91 -25.29 5.51
CA ASP A 344 -11.16 -25.17 6.95
C ASP A 344 -11.96 -23.90 7.29
N TRP A 345 -11.77 -22.82 6.52
CA TRP A 345 -12.47 -21.57 6.76
C TRP A 345 -13.88 -21.55 6.18
N PHE A 346 -14.06 -22.10 4.99
CA PHE A 346 -15.27 -21.92 4.17
C PHE A 346 -15.98 -23.25 3.82
N GLY A 347 -15.43 -24.38 4.26
CA GLY A 347 -16.01 -25.70 3.97
C GLY A 347 -15.68 -26.19 2.56
N ARG A 348 -16.39 -27.28 2.16
CA ARG A 348 -16.13 -27.99 0.89
C ARG A 348 -16.27 -27.13 -0.36
N GLN A 349 -17.10 -26.09 -0.33
CA GLN A 349 -17.24 -25.18 -1.49
C GLN A 349 -15.90 -24.57 -1.96
N ALA A 350 -14.91 -24.44 -1.07
CA ALA A 350 -13.59 -23.91 -1.42
C ALA A 350 -12.76 -24.88 -2.29
N GLU A 351 -13.13 -26.15 -2.36
CA GLU A 351 -12.47 -27.14 -3.22
C GLU A 351 -12.73 -26.87 -4.71
N ASP A 352 -13.91 -26.31 -5.03
CA ASP A 352 -14.36 -25.99 -6.39
C ASP A 352 -13.86 -24.64 -6.90
N TRP A 353 -13.16 -23.86 -6.06
CA TRP A 353 -12.69 -22.53 -6.46
C TRP A 353 -11.55 -22.64 -7.47
N ARG A 354 -11.73 -21.96 -8.61
CA ARG A 354 -10.70 -21.86 -9.64
C ARG A 354 -9.64 -20.84 -9.22
N HIS A 355 -8.39 -21.28 -9.11
CA HIS A 355 -7.27 -20.37 -8.93
C HIS A 355 -7.06 -19.56 -10.21
N LEU A 356 -7.11 -18.22 -10.12
CA LEU A 356 -6.95 -17.31 -11.25
C LEU A 356 -5.50 -16.88 -11.42
N ARG A 357 -4.90 -16.40 -10.33
CA ARG A 357 -3.54 -15.83 -10.36
C ARG A 357 -2.91 -15.85 -8.97
N THR A 358 -1.59 -15.94 -8.99
CA THR A 358 -0.72 -15.62 -7.85
C THR A 358 0.16 -14.46 -8.21
N ASP A 359 0.14 -13.42 -7.37
CA ASP A 359 1.04 -12.27 -7.47
C ASP A 359 2.11 -12.37 -6.40
N CYS A 360 3.37 -12.38 -6.83
CA CYS A 360 4.53 -12.26 -5.98
C CYS A 360 5.21 -10.92 -6.27
N ILE A 361 5.26 -10.05 -5.27
CA ILE A 361 5.86 -8.73 -5.39
C ILE A 361 7.03 -8.65 -4.42
N ASP A 362 8.24 -8.81 -4.94
CA ASP A 362 9.46 -8.93 -4.12
C ASP A 362 9.78 -7.67 -3.32
N ARG A 363 9.38 -6.50 -3.84
CA ARG A 363 9.60 -5.19 -3.21
C ARG A 363 8.29 -4.44 -3.03
N ALA A 364 7.35 -5.10 -2.33
CA ALA A 364 6.01 -4.53 -2.08
C ALA A 364 6.08 -3.29 -1.18
N LEU A 365 6.89 -3.34 -0.12
CA LEU A 365 7.19 -2.21 0.76
C LEU A 365 8.71 -2.03 0.94
N PRO A 366 9.17 -0.80 1.20
CA PRO A 366 10.59 -0.52 1.42
C PRO A 366 11.13 -1.16 2.71
N PRO A 367 12.48 -1.28 2.85
CA PRO A 367 13.11 -1.76 4.07
C PRO A 367 12.73 -0.91 5.28
N LEU A 368 12.49 -1.55 6.44
CA LEU A 368 12.16 -0.84 7.68
C LEU A 368 13.29 0.08 8.15
N SER A 369 14.55 -0.30 7.91
CA SER A 369 15.71 0.52 8.23
C SER A 369 15.67 1.88 7.54
N VAL A 370 15.18 1.94 6.30
CA VAL A 370 15.02 3.20 5.55
C VAL A 370 13.92 4.06 6.16
N LEU A 371 12.78 3.44 6.51
CA LEU A 371 11.66 4.16 7.15
C LEU A 371 12.02 4.66 8.54
N ALA A 372 12.82 3.93 9.30
CA ALA A 372 13.26 4.33 10.64
C ALA A 372 14.17 5.57 10.63
N VAL A 373 15.05 5.68 9.62
CA VAL A 373 15.97 6.83 9.48
C VAL A 373 15.26 8.09 8.99
N GLN A 374 14.14 7.93 8.28
CA GLN A 374 13.48 9.04 7.60
C GLN A 374 12.21 9.49 8.33
N ASN A 375 12.14 9.35 9.65
CA ASN A 375 10.99 9.80 10.44
C ASN A 375 10.64 11.26 10.14
N GLY A 376 9.80 11.40 9.10
CA GLY A 376 9.10 12.62 8.81
C GLY A 376 9.43 13.33 7.52
N VAL A 377 10.64 13.38 6.99
CA VAL A 377 10.88 14.07 5.70
C VAL A 377 12.25 13.67 5.11
N GLY A 378 12.25 12.70 4.21
CA GLY A 378 13.39 12.54 3.31
C GLY A 378 13.56 13.84 2.52
N ARG A 379 14.75 14.42 2.52
CA ARG A 379 15.01 15.62 1.71
C ARG A 379 14.91 15.22 0.24
N PRO A 380 13.97 15.78 -0.55
CA PRO A 380 13.77 15.35 -1.94
C PRO A 380 14.97 15.66 -2.83
N ARG A 381 15.81 16.64 -2.44
CA ARG A 381 17.03 17.03 -3.16
C ARG A 381 18.23 16.24 -2.66
N ILE A 382 18.81 15.42 -3.53
CA ILE A 382 20.06 14.69 -3.26
C ILE A 382 21.26 15.62 -3.48
N ARG A 383 21.29 16.31 -4.62
CA ARG A 383 22.27 17.32 -5.03
C ARG A 383 21.66 18.21 -6.11
N PRO A 384 22.28 19.32 -6.49
CA PRO A 384 21.79 20.16 -7.59
C PRO A 384 21.52 19.34 -8.84
N GLY A 385 20.29 19.45 -9.40
CA GLY A 385 19.84 18.73 -10.58
C GLY A 385 19.48 17.24 -10.34
N LEU A 386 19.60 16.70 -9.13
CA LEU A 386 19.22 15.31 -8.82
C LEU A 386 18.33 15.26 -7.59
N TYR A 387 17.13 14.70 -7.80
CA TYR A 387 16.08 14.58 -6.78
C TYR A 387 15.61 13.13 -6.67
N HIS A 388 14.91 12.81 -5.60
CA HIS A 388 14.23 11.53 -5.45
C HIS A 388 12.86 11.67 -4.80
N CYS A 389 11.99 10.73 -5.10
CA CYS A 389 10.71 10.53 -4.44
C CYS A 389 10.33 9.05 -4.49
N GLY A 390 9.42 8.66 -3.63
CA GLY A 390 8.96 7.28 -3.47
C GLY A 390 8.33 7.10 -2.10
N ASP A 391 7.66 5.99 -1.88
CA ASP A 391 7.10 5.64 -0.58
C ASP A 391 8.19 5.50 0.50
N TYR A 392 9.39 5.07 0.12
CA TYR A 392 10.57 4.97 0.99
C TYR A 392 11.08 6.34 1.48
N CYS A 393 10.78 7.42 0.77
CA CYS A 393 11.10 8.79 1.20
C CYS A 393 10.14 9.33 2.27
N ALA A 394 9.16 8.53 2.69
CA ALA A 394 8.13 8.94 3.64
C ALA A 394 7.74 7.75 4.54
N SER A 395 6.50 7.27 4.47
CA SER A 395 5.94 6.30 5.41
C SER A 395 5.77 4.88 4.84
N GLY A 396 6.28 4.58 3.66
CA GLY A 396 6.07 3.28 3.00
C GLY A 396 4.62 3.07 2.54
N THR A 397 3.82 4.13 2.42
CA THR A 397 2.41 4.07 2.06
C THR A 397 2.13 4.76 0.73
N LEU A 398 0.94 4.52 0.16
CA LEU A 398 0.44 5.23 -1.01
C LEU A 398 0.44 6.76 -0.78
N ASP A 399 -0.02 7.21 0.38
CA ASP A 399 -0.02 8.62 0.76
C ASP A 399 1.40 9.20 0.84
N GLY A 400 2.32 8.43 1.41
CA GLY A 400 3.74 8.78 1.44
C GLY A 400 4.35 8.93 0.05
N ALA A 401 3.98 8.05 -0.88
CA ALA A 401 4.41 8.14 -2.28
C ALA A 401 3.91 9.43 -2.95
N LEU A 402 2.62 9.75 -2.80
CA LEU A 402 2.03 10.99 -3.34
C LEU A 402 2.70 12.23 -2.76
N ARG A 403 2.85 12.28 -1.42
CA ARG A 403 3.48 13.39 -0.71
C ARG A 403 4.92 13.61 -1.15
N SER A 404 5.71 12.56 -1.23
CA SER A 404 7.12 12.66 -1.65
C SER A 404 7.27 13.13 -3.09
N GLY A 405 6.35 12.72 -3.98
CA GLY A 405 6.31 13.20 -5.36
C GLY A 405 6.06 14.72 -5.44
N ARG A 406 5.07 15.22 -4.71
CA ARG A 406 4.81 16.68 -4.61
C ARG A 406 6.03 17.42 -4.05
N GLN A 407 6.62 16.94 -2.96
CA GLN A 407 7.79 17.55 -2.34
C GLN A 407 9.00 17.61 -3.28
N ALA A 408 9.20 16.58 -4.13
CA ALA A 408 10.25 16.61 -5.14
C ALA A 408 10.00 17.70 -6.20
N ALA A 409 8.76 17.87 -6.63
CA ALA A 409 8.40 18.97 -7.53
C ALA A 409 8.64 20.35 -6.90
N GLU A 410 8.21 20.55 -5.65
CA GLU A 410 8.44 21.79 -4.91
C GLU A 410 9.93 22.14 -4.76
N ALA A 411 10.78 21.12 -4.51
CA ALA A 411 12.22 21.33 -4.42
C ALA A 411 12.84 21.74 -5.77
N ILE A 412 12.34 21.18 -6.89
CA ILE A 412 12.78 21.58 -8.23
C ILE A 412 12.38 23.02 -8.52
N LEU A 413 11.12 23.39 -8.22
CA LEU A 413 10.61 24.75 -8.43
C LEU A 413 11.42 25.78 -7.63
N ALA A 414 11.71 25.50 -6.35
CA ALA A 414 12.53 26.37 -5.51
C ALA A 414 13.97 26.55 -6.04
N ASP A 415 14.54 25.52 -6.68
CA ASP A 415 15.86 25.60 -7.28
C ASP A 415 15.87 26.39 -8.60
N VAL A 416 14.78 26.33 -9.37
CA VAL A 416 14.63 27.12 -10.61
C VAL A 416 14.37 28.60 -10.30
N ASP A 417 13.58 28.90 -9.27
CA ASP A 417 13.29 30.30 -8.86
C ASP A 417 14.53 30.98 -8.23
N ALA A 418 15.54 30.19 -7.81
CA ALA A 418 16.78 30.71 -7.25
C ALA A 418 17.89 30.99 -8.30
N LEU A 419 17.65 30.66 -9.58
CA LEU A 419 18.53 30.92 -10.72
C LEU A 419 18.12 32.16 -11.50
#